data_82eaddeff8d8ca41045a8e39a9b4a6d0
#
_entry.id   82eaddeff8d8ca41045a8e39a9b4a6d0
#
_cell.length_a   1.000
_cell.length_b   1.000
_cell.length_c   1.000
_cell.angle_alpha   90.00
_cell.angle_beta   90.00
_cell.angle_gamma   90.00
#
_symmetry.space_group_name_H-M   'P 1'
#
loop_
_entity.id
_entity.type
_entity.pdbx_description
1 polymer ?
#
loop_
_entity_poly.entity_id
_entity_poly.type
_entity_poly.pdbx_seq_one_letter_code
_entity_poly.pdbx_strand_id
1 'polypeptide(L)'
;MKLSYKWLSEFVDLSGITPEVVAEKLTMNAFEVEDIHVVGANITGPLVVGKILEIHQHPNADKIRLTKVLLKEDGEPVEIVCGASNIEVGHIIPVALPGAIVINRKDGSPLAIKQSEIRGVTSNGMLCSPSELGLQGFD
;
A
#
# COMPACT_ATOMS: atom_id res chain seq x y z
N MET A 1 -3.10 -25.78 -1.63
CA MET A 1 -3.81 -25.04 -2.71
C MET A 1 -4.24 -23.68 -2.18
N LYS A 2 -4.19 -22.59 -2.97
CA LYS A 2 -4.72 -21.28 -2.56
C LYS A 2 -6.00 -21.00 -3.33
N LEU A 3 -7.05 -20.55 -2.62
CA LEU A 3 -8.36 -20.21 -3.17
C LEU A 3 -8.69 -18.76 -2.80
N SER A 4 -9.02 -17.94 -3.79
CA SER A 4 -9.47 -16.57 -3.55
C SER A 4 -10.96 -16.57 -3.19
N TYR A 5 -11.31 -16.00 -2.03
CA TYR A 5 -12.71 -15.82 -1.62
C TYR A 5 -13.50 -14.98 -2.64
N LYS A 6 -12.89 -13.89 -3.14
CA LYS A 6 -13.52 -13.03 -4.16
C LYS A 6 -13.78 -13.80 -5.46
N TRP A 7 -12.85 -14.63 -5.89
CA TRP A 7 -13.03 -15.45 -7.08
C TRP A 7 -14.09 -16.53 -6.88
N LEU A 8 -14.12 -17.15 -5.70
CA LEU A 8 -15.15 -18.15 -5.36
C LEU A 8 -16.57 -17.54 -5.40
N SER A 9 -16.72 -16.27 -5.00
CA SER A 9 -18.01 -15.57 -5.03
C SER A 9 -18.58 -15.33 -6.44
N GLU A 10 -17.77 -15.51 -7.50
CA GLU A 10 -18.24 -15.46 -8.89
C GLU A 10 -19.00 -16.73 -9.30
N PHE A 11 -18.81 -17.84 -8.57
CA PHE A 11 -19.44 -19.15 -8.85
C PHE A 11 -20.53 -19.53 -7.86
N VAL A 12 -20.46 -18.97 -6.64
CA VAL A 12 -21.38 -19.30 -5.55
C VAL A 12 -21.80 -18.00 -4.86
N ASP A 13 -23.09 -17.86 -4.56
CA ASP A 13 -23.57 -16.74 -3.76
C ASP A 13 -23.05 -16.86 -2.31
N LEU A 14 -22.12 -15.98 -1.96
CA LEU A 14 -21.51 -15.86 -0.65
C LEU A 14 -21.99 -14.60 0.11
N SER A 15 -23.10 -14.00 -0.30
CA SER A 15 -23.66 -12.80 0.33
C SER A 15 -23.96 -13.03 1.81
N GLY A 16 -23.32 -12.24 2.68
CA GLY A 16 -23.46 -12.35 4.13
C GLY A 16 -22.72 -13.53 4.78
N ILE A 17 -21.95 -14.29 4.02
CA ILE A 17 -21.13 -15.40 4.53
C ILE A 17 -19.69 -14.90 4.62
N THR A 18 -19.01 -15.07 5.75
CA THR A 18 -17.62 -14.62 5.91
C THR A 18 -16.62 -15.68 5.41
N PRO A 19 -15.37 -15.29 5.10
CA PRO A 19 -14.32 -16.24 4.72
C PRO A 19 -14.10 -17.35 5.75
N GLU A 20 -14.26 -17.06 7.04
CA GLU A 20 -14.11 -18.02 8.14
C GLU A 20 -15.20 -19.10 8.09
N VAL A 21 -16.45 -18.70 7.83
CA VAL A 21 -17.57 -19.64 7.69
C VAL A 21 -17.38 -20.52 6.45
N VAL A 22 -16.87 -19.96 5.35
CA VAL A 22 -16.54 -20.74 4.15
C VAL A 22 -15.43 -21.76 4.46
N ALA A 23 -14.37 -21.33 5.15
CA ALA A 23 -13.27 -22.20 5.55
C ALA A 23 -13.74 -23.36 6.44
N GLU A 24 -14.60 -23.08 7.42
CA GLU A 24 -15.22 -24.12 8.26
C GLU A 24 -16.03 -25.13 7.43
N LYS A 25 -16.87 -24.65 6.53
CA LYS A 25 -17.68 -25.52 5.66
C LYS A 25 -16.84 -26.38 4.73
N LEU A 26 -15.77 -25.82 4.17
CA LEU A 26 -14.83 -26.58 3.33
C LEU A 26 -14.12 -27.65 4.15
N THR A 27 -13.63 -27.30 5.33
CA THR A 27 -12.93 -28.23 6.23
C THR A 27 -13.84 -29.40 6.66
N MET A 28 -15.10 -29.13 6.96
CA MET A 28 -16.03 -30.16 7.43
C MET A 28 -16.55 -31.05 6.30
N ASN A 29 -16.59 -30.61 5.05
CA ASN A 29 -17.30 -31.32 3.99
C ASN A 29 -16.44 -31.70 2.77
N ALA A 30 -15.24 -31.13 2.62
CA ALA A 30 -14.42 -31.33 1.42
C ALA A 30 -12.92 -31.53 1.74
N PHE A 31 -12.22 -30.49 2.20
CA PHE A 31 -10.78 -30.50 2.48
C PHE A 31 -10.45 -29.47 3.56
N GLU A 32 -9.41 -29.74 4.32
CA GLU A 32 -8.95 -28.87 5.38
C GLU A 32 -8.44 -27.52 4.85
N VAL A 33 -8.91 -26.44 5.47
CA VAL A 33 -8.38 -25.09 5.29
C VAL A 33 -7.43 -24.79 6.43
N GLU A 34 -6.14 -24.76 6.13
CA GLU A 34 -5.07 -24.58 7.11
C GLU A 34 -4.95 -23.14 7.59
N ASP A 35 -5.25 -22.17 6.71
CA ASP A 35 -5.07 -20.75 7.03
C ASP A 35 -5.91 -19.81 6.13
N ILE A 36 -6.21 -18.61 6.63
CA ILE A 36 -6.92 -17.56 5.92
C ILE A 36 -6.01 -16.31 5.87
N HIS A 37 -5.57 -15.95 4.67
CA HIS A 37 -4.78 -14.76 4.44
C HIS A 37 -5.64 -13.60 3.97
N VAL A 38 -5.65 -12.51 4.71
CA VAL A 38 -6.31 -11.26 4.30
C VAL A 38 -5.27 -10.28 3.78
N VAL A 39 -5.28 -10.06 2.47
CA VAL A 39 -4.38 -9.08 1.84
C VAL A 39 -4.83 -7.66 2.21
N GLY A 40 -3.90 -6.86 2.72
CA GLY A 40 -4.18 -5.47 3.10
C GLY A 40 -4.89 -5.29 4.45
N ALA A 41 -5.04 -6.34 5.27
CA ALA A 41 -5.71 -6.27 6.58
C ALA A 41 -5.12 -5.20 7.54
N ASN A 42 -3.82 -4.92 7.41
CA ASN A 42 -3.10 -3.97 8.26
C ASN A 42 -2.94 -2.58 7.62
N ILE A 43 -3.65 -2.32 6.50
CA ILE A 43 -3.59 -1.06 5.77
C ILE A 43 -4.91 -0.34 5.97
N THR A 44 -4.86 0.90 6.46
CA THR A 44 -6.04 1.72 6.69
C THR A 44 -5.79 3.17 6.33
N GLY A 45 -6.86 3.96 6.23
CA GLY A 45 -6.77 5.39 5.96
C GLY A 45 -6.57 5.75 4.49
N PRO A 46 -6.16 6.99 4.19
CA PRO A 46 -6.11 7.50 2.83
C PRO A 46 -4.91 6.96 2.06
N LEU A 47 -5.16 5.94 1.25
CA LEU A 47 -4.23 5.40 0.27
C LEU A 47 -4.77 5.70 -1.13
N VAL A 48 -3.99 6.36 -1.95
CA VAL A 48 -4.38 6.80 -3.31
C VAL A 48 -3.32 6.42 -4.32
N VAL A 49 -3.67 6.49 -5.60
CA VAL A 49 -2.71 6.36 -6.69
C VAL A 49 -2.27 7.75 -7.12
N GLY A 50 -0.96 7.97 -7.25
CA GLY A 50 -0.39 9.23 -7.70
C GLY A 50 0.56 9.05 -8.88
N LYS A 51 0.71 10.09 -9.69
CA LYS A 51 1.67 10.15 -10.79
C LYS A 51 2.83 11.06 -10.42
N ILE A 52 4.05 10.57 -10.53
CA ILE A 52 5.27 11.38 -10.32
C ILE A 52 5.44 12.34 -11.49
N LEU A 53 5.42 13.64 -11.23
CA LEU A 53 5.62 14.67 -12.22
C LEU A 53 7.07 15.14 -12.30
N GLU A 54 7.73 15.28 -11.15
CA GLU A 54 9.09 15.76 -11.04
C GLU A 54 9.87 15.01 -9.97
N ILE A 55 11.16 14.88 -10.16
CA ILE A 55 12.10 14.32 -9.18
C ILE A 55 13.30 15.24 -9.10
N HIS A 56 13.59 15.72 -7.90
CA HIS A 56 14.74 16.59 -7.62
C HIS A 56 15.64 15.97 -6.55
N GLN A 57 16.91 16.34 -6.57
CA GLN A 57 17.82 16.03 -5.46
C GLN A 57 17.36 16.77 -4.20
N HIS A 58 17.39 16.09 -3.06
CA HIS A 58 17.09 16.74 -1.79
C HIS A 58 18.19 17.75 -1.43
N PRO A 59 17.87 19.00 -1.04
CA PRO A 59 18.87 20.03 -0.80
C PRO A 59 19.89 19.71 0.30
N ASN A 60 19.47 18.93 1.29
CA ASN A 60 20.26 18.61 2.48
C ASN A 60 20.57 17.11 2.62
N ALA A 61 20.48 16.33 1.52
CA ALA A 61 20.74 14.89 1.57
C ALA A 61 21.03 14.25 0.21
N ASP A 62 22.05 13.39 0.16
CA ASP A 62 22.51 12.75 -1.07
C ASP A 62 21.68 11.50 -1.46
N LYS A 63 21.06 10.84 -0.48
CA LYS A 63 20.39 9.53 -0.67
C LYS A 63 18.88 9.61 -0.76
N ILE A 64 18.28 10.77 -0.56
CA ILE A 64 16.84 10.97 -0.66
C ILE A 64 16.52 12.00 -1.73
N ARG A 65 15.32 11.89 -2.29
CA ARG A 65 14.85 12.73 -3.39
C ARG A 65 13.58 13.45 -2.98
N LEU A 66 13.38 14.61 -3.55
CA LEU A 66 12.12 15.36 -3.46
C LEU A 66 11.31 15.07 -4.71
N THR A 67 10.09 14.61 -4.54
CA THR A 67 9.17 14.30 -5.65
C THR A 67 7.96 15.20 -5.61
N LYS A 68 7.48 15.64 -6.78
CA LYS A 68 6.15 16.23 -6.94
C LYS A 68 5.23 15.20 -7.52
N VAL A 69 4.14 14.92 -6.81
CA VAL A 69 3.21 13.84 -7.12
C VAL A 69 1.82 14.39 -7.31
N LEU A 70 1.24 14.12 -8.46
CA LEU A 70 -0.13 14.46 -8.79
C LEU A 70 -1.06 13.36 -8.29
N LEU A 71 -2.01 13.72 -7.41
CA LEU A 71 -2.97 12.79 -6.82
C LEU A 71 -4.33 12.80 -7.51
N LYS A 72 -4.66 13.87 -8.23
CA LYS A 72 -5.88 14.06 -9.01
C LYS A 72 -5.56 14.85 -10.26
N GLU A 73 -6.25 14.59 -11.36
CA GLU A 73 -6.00 15.17 -12.68
C GLU A 73 -5.95 16.70 -12.67
N ASP A 74 -6.84 17.37 -11.93
CA ASP A 74 -6.92 18.82 -11.80
C ASP A 74 -6.42 19.33 -10.43
N GLY A 75 -5.62 18.54 -9.71
CA GLY A 75 -5.13 18.88 -8.39
C GLY A 75 -3.76 19.54 -8.40
N GLU A 76 -3.43 20.25 -7.31
CA GLU A 76 -2.07 20.70 -7.07
C GLU A 76 -1.16 19.52 -6.71
N PRO A 77 0.04 19.43 -7.30
CA PRO A 77 1.00 18.39 -6.95
C PRO A 77 1.45 18.51 -5.48
N VAL A 78 1.56 17.39 -4.80
CA VAL A 78 2.07 17.35 -3.43
C VAL A 78 3.56 17.00 -3.41
N GLU A 79 4.30 17.61 -2.50
CA GLU A 79 5.71 17.28 -2.29
C GLU A 79 5.84 16.11 -1.32
N ILE A 80 6.61 15.09 -1.74
CA ILE A 80 6.89 13.90 -0.95
C ILE A 80 8.40 13.61 -1.03
N VAL A 81 9.01 13.42 0.13
CA VAL A 81 10.41 13.00 0.22
C VAL A 81 10.48 11.48 0.14
N CYS A 82 11.31 10.97 -0.77
CA CYS A 82 11.43 9.54 -1.04
C CYS A 82 12.89 9.07 -1.02
N GLY A 83 13.14 7.94 -0.35
CA GLY A 83 14.44 7.30 -0.30
C GLY A 83 14.69 6.24 -1.38
N ALA A 84 13.69 5.94 -2.23
CA ALA A 84 13.83 4.95 -3.28
C ALA A 84 14.69 5.47 -4.45
N SER A 85 15.52 4.59 -4.99
CA SER A 85 16.37 4.90 -6.15
C SER A 85 15.73 4.50 -7.49
N ASN A 86 14.72 3.63 -7.45
CA ASN A 86 14.04 3.04 -8.61
C ASN A 86 12.77 3.79 -9.04
N ILE A 87 12.64 5.06 -8.67
CA ILE A 87 11.52 5.92 -9.10
C ILE A 87 11.92 6.77 -10.31
N GLU A 88 10.95 6.95 -11.23
CA GLU A 88 11.12 7.76 -12.44
C GLU A 88 9.92 8.70 -12.64
N VAL A 89 10.15 9.80 -13.37
CA VAL A 89 9.07 10.71 -13.77
C VAL A 89 8.09 9.96 -14.68
N GLY A 90 6.80 10.13 -14.43
CA GLY A 90 5.73 9.43 -15.12
C GLY A 90 5.26 8.15 -14.45
N HIS A 91 6.01 7.60 -13.48
CA HIS A 91 5.55 6.42 -12.73
C HIS A 91 4.22 6.71 -12.02
N ILE A 92 3.34 5.71 -12.07
CA ILE A 92 2.08 5.66 -11.33
C ILE A 92 2.31 4.75 -10.13
N ILE A 93 2.14 5.29 -8.93
CA ILE A 93 2.58 4.66 -7.69
C ILE A 93 1.54 4.84 -6.57
N PRO A 94 1.39 3.86 -5.67
CA PRO A 94 0.60 4.05 -4.47
C PRO A 94 1.21 5.09 -3.53
N VAL A 95 0.38 5.96 -3.02
CA VAL A 95 0.75 7.05 -2.11
C VAL A 95 -0.07 6.97 -0.84
N ALA A 96 0.60 6.81 0.29
CA ALA A 96 -0.01 6.92 1.60
C ALA A 96 0.01 8.37 2.05
N LEU A 97 -1.16 8.95 2.30
CA LEU A 97 -1.31 10.32 2.79
C LEU A 97 -1.32 10.36 4.33
N PRO A 98 -1.16 11.54 4.94
CA PRO A 98 -1.28 11.70 6.39
C PRO A 98 -2.60 11.13 6.92
N GLY A 99 -2.52 10.29 7.95
CA GLY A 99 -3.64 9.51 8.50
C GLY A 99 -3.72 8.05 8.00
N ALA A 100 -2.96 7.68 6.98
CA ALA A 100 -2.85 6.29 6.56
C ALA A 100 -2.00 5.48 7.55
N ILE A 101 -2.29 4.18 7.65
CA ILE A 101 -1.44 3.19 8.30
C ILE A 101 -1.02 2.18 7.24
N VAL A 102 0.27 1.95 7.13
CA VAL A 102 0.89 0.98 6.21
C VAL A 102 1.84 0.07 6.99
N ILE A 103 2.48 -0.87 6.33
CA ILE A 103 3.41 -1.80 6.95
C ILE A 103 4.82 -1.21 6.96
N ASN A 104 5.46 -1.18 8.12
CA ASN A 104 6.87 -0.84 8.22
C ASN A 104 7.72 -1.97 7.61
N ARG A 105 8.45 -1.66 6.56
CA ARG A 105 9.28 -2.62 5.83
C ARG A 105 10.39 -3.28 6.65
N LYS A 106 10.80 -2.67 7.78
CA LYS A 106 11.91 -3.18 8.60
C LYS A 106 11.50 -4.31 9.53
N ASP A 107 10.32 -4.25 10.10
CA ASP A 107 9.88 -5.13 11.18
C ASP A 107 8.43 -5.62 11.04
N GLY A 108 7.72 -5.20 9.97
CA GLY A 108 6.32 -5.58 9.75
C GLY A 108 5.31 -4.88 10.65
N SER A 109 5.74 -3.97 11.51
CA SER A 109 4.85 -3.24 12.42
C SER A 109 3.98 -2.21 11.66
N PRO A 110 2.84 -1.79 12.24
CA PRO A 110 2.06 -0.69 11.68
C PRO A 110 2.85 0.62 11.68
N LEU A 111 2.91 1.29 10.54
CA LEU A 111 3.53 2.60 10.34
C LEU A 111 2.45 3.65 10.05
N ALA A 112 2.21 4.53 11.00
CA ALA A 112 1.30 5.66 10.82
C ALA A 112 1.98 6.78 10.02
N ILE A 113 1.39 7.15 8.88
CA ILE A 113 1.88 8.22 8.02
C ILE A 113 1.37 9.56 8.55
N LYS A 114 2.30 10.49 8.70
CA LYS A 114 2.04 11.86 9.13
C LYS A 114 2.76 12.82 8.18
N GLN A 115 2.26 14.04 8.08
CA GLN A 115 3.07 15.12 7.54
C GLN A 115 4.31 15.26 8.42
N SER A 116 5.48 15.25 7.84
CA SER A 116 6.74 15.26 8.57
C SER A 116 7.77 16.15 7.87
N GLU A 117 8.62 16.77 8.65
CA GLU A 117 9.77 17.50 8.13
C GLU A 117 10.98 16.57 8.07
N ILE A 118 11.52 16.38 6.88
CA ILE A 118 12.68 15.53 6.63
C ILE A 118 13.83 16.40 6.17
N ARG A 119 14.80 16.63 7.06
CA ARG A 119 15.98 17.48 6.84
C ARG A 119 15.64 18.89 6.30
N GLY A 120 14.62 19.52 6.85
CA GLY A 120 14.19 20.87 6.50
C GLY A 120 13.22 20.94 5.31
N VAL A 121 12.76 19.80 4.78
CA VAL A 121 11.75 19.76 3.70
C VAL A 121 10.50 19.02 4.21
N THR A 122 9.34 19.63 4.02
CA THR A 122 8.05 19.03 4.40
C THR A 122 7.66 17.94 3.42
N SER A 123 7.41 16.73 3.94
CA SER A 123 6.84 15.62 3.19
C SER A 123 5.38 15.41 3.55
N ASN A 124 4.51 15.42 2.55
CA ASN A 124 3.05 15.32 2.69
C ASN A 124 2.51 13.90 2.46
N GLY A 125 3.31 12.89 2.76
CA GLY A 125 2.94 11.50 2.60
C GLY A 125 4.15 10.61 2.34
N MET A 126 3.89 9.40 1.87
CA MET A 126 4.90 8.41 1.53
C MET A 126 4.56 7.69 0.23
N LEU A 127 5.54 7.54 -0.66
CA LEU A 127 5.44 6.64 -1.80
C LEU A 127 5.64 5.21 -1.30
N CYS A 128 4.66 4.33 -1.56
CA CYS A 128 4.66 2.98 -1.02
C CYS A 128 5.22 1.97 -2.02
N SER A 129 6.08 1.10 -1.52
CA SER A 129 6.50 -0.13 -2.20
C SER A 129 5.46 -1.25 -1.97
N PRO A 130 5.50 -2.36 -2.77
CA PRO A 130 4.63 -3.51 -2.57
C PRO A 130 4.71 -4.08 -1.15
N SER A 131 5.90 -4.15 -0.57
CA SER A 131 6.09 -4.68 0.79
C SER A 131 5.42 -3.84 1.88
N GLU A 132 5.36 -2.50 1.72
CA GLU A 132 4.64 -1.59 2.64
C GLU A 132 3.13 -1.71 2.51
N LEU A 133 2.64 -2.34 1.44
CA LEU A 133 1.24 -2.66 1.18
C LEU A 133 0.90 -4.14 1.47
N GLY A 134 1.82 -4.91 2.04
CA GLY A 134 1.60 -6.34 2.31
C GLY A 134 1.54 -7.22 1.06
N LEU A 135 1.96 -6.69 -0.09
CA LEU A 135 1.99 -7.39 -1.38
C LEU A 135 3.37 -8.07 -1.52
N GLN A 136 3.54 -9.22 -0.88
CA GLN A 136 4.77 -9.99 -1.01
C GLN A 136 4.84 -10.70 -2.36
N GLY A 137 6.03 -10.72 -2.97
CA GLY A 137 6.27 -11.40 -4.25
C GLY A 137 5.99 -10.53 -5.49
N PHE A 138 5.83 -9.23 -5.32
CA PHE A 138 5.66 -8.24 -6.40
C PHE A 138 6.80 -7.21 -6.44
N ASP A 139 7.90 -7.47 -5.77
CA ASP A 139 9.10 -6.61 -5.76
C ASP A 139 9.95 -6.77 -7.04
#